data_c07505aa6c77d1b9f80d475fa7b0ef96
#
_entry.id   c07505aa6c77d1b9f80d475fa7b0ef96
#
_cell.length_a   1.000
_cell.length_b   1.000
_cell.length_c   1.000
_cell.angle_alpha   90.00
_cell.angle_beta   90.00
_cell.angle_gamma   90.00
#
_symmetry.space_group_name_H-M   'P 1'
#
loop_
_entity.id
_entity.type
_entity.pdbx_description
1 polymer ?
#
loop_
_entity_poly.entity_id
_entity_poly.type
_entity_poly.pdbx_seq_one_letter_code
_entity_poly.pdbx_strand_id
1 'polypeptide(L)'
;GTTAYTLQVNAADVKAGAKLAVMKKDEKTGELVLVNKKSYKVTKDGSVSLTFKDRGVYVLKTQAEVKAAAKQIAKTIAPAKSTVNIGVKKTTVFQWSKKLNMENVAKITYKSSKKSVVSVNKNGKITGKKKGTGKVTVTVTLKDGTKKIVTIKVTVK
;
A
#
# COMPACT_ATOMS: atom_id res chain seq x y z
N GLY A 1 8.86 -12.69 -19.13
CA GLY A 1 10.10 -13.14 -18.47
C GLY A 1 10.66 -12.06 -17.55
N THR A 2 11.44 -12.44 -16.56
CA THR A 2 12.19 -11.52 -15.69
C THR A 2 13.53 -11.19 -16.35
N THR A 3 13.89 -9.90 -16.38
CA THR A 3 15.21 -9.48 -16.84
C THR A 3 16.10 -9.17 -15.64
N ALA A 4 17.27 -9.77 -15.57
CA ALA A 4 18.27 -9.51 -14.56
C ALA A 4 19.26 -8.43 -15.05
N TYR A 5 19.58 -7.51 -14.17
CA TYR A 5 20.57 -6.46 -14.40
C TYR A 5 21.60 -6.49 -13.29
N THR A 6 22.87 -6.38 -13.65
CA THR A 6 23.95 -6.11 -12.70
C THR A 6 24.41 -4.69 -12.91
N LEU A 7 24.34 -3.87 -11.86
CA LEU A 7 24.77 -2.49 -11.88
C LEU A 7 25.97 -2.29 -10.99
N GLN A 8 26.95 -1.54 -11.47
CA GLN A 8 28.02 -1.03 -10.64
C GLN A 8 27.50 0.20 -9.89
N VAL A 9 27.45 0.11 -8.57
CA VAL A 9 27.04 1.22 -7.72
C VAL A 9 28.30 2.04 -7.41
N ASN A 10 28.51 3.08 -8.16
CA ASN A 10 29.62 3.98 -7.95
C ASN A 10 29.23 5.05 -6.92
N ALA A 11 29.22 4.69 -5.67
CA ALA A 11 28.83 5.60 -4.62
C ALA A 11 29.90 5.66 -3.56
N ALA A 12 30.54 6.82 -3.40
CA ALA A 12 31.35 7.15 -2.24
C ALA A 12 30.59 6.90 -0.91
N ASP A 13 29.25 6.85 -0.99
CA ASP A 13 28.34 6.76 0.15
C ASP A 13 27.73 5.36 0.36
N VAL A 14 27.95 4.39 -0.55
CA VAL A 14 27.37 3.05 -0.46
C VAL A 14 28.45 2.00 -0.20
N LYS A 15 28.57 1.62 1.05
CA LYS A 15 29.56 0.60 1.48
C LYS A 15 29.16 -0.82 1.04
N ALA A 16 30.17 -1.66 0.80
CA ALA A 16 29.96 -3.09 0.61
C ALA A 16 29.11 -3.68 1.76
N GLY A 17 28.15 -4.51 1.44
CA GLY A 17 27.21 -5.08 2.40
C GLY A 17 25.98 -4.20 2.67
N ALA A 18 25.92 -2.96 2.18
CA ALA A 18 24.74 -2.13 2.29
C ALA A 18 23.54 -2.78 1.60
N LYS A 19 22.37 -2.62 2.20
CA LYS A 19 21.10 -3.11 1.65
C LYS A 19 20.37 -1.97 0.97
N LEU A 20 20.19 -2.08 -0.33
CA LEU A 20 19.45 -1.13 -1.15
C LEU A 20 18.03 -1.66 -1.43
N ALA A 21 17.15 -0.77 -1.78
CA ALA A 21 15.82 -1.06 -2.27
C ALA A 21 15.60 -0.31 -3.59
N VAL A 22 14.48 -0.55 -4.25
CA VAL A 22 14.15 0.15 -5.51
C VAL A 22 12.78 0.78 -5.42
N MET A 23 12.64 1.92 -6.06
CA MET A 23 11.37 2.53 -6.41
C MET A 23 11.26 2.63 -7.93
N LYS A 24 10.05 2.65 -8.45
CA LYS A 24 9.77 2.78 -9.88
C LYS A 24 9.11 4.14 -10.12
N LYS A 25 9.46 4.77 -11.23
CA LYS A 25 8.74 5.97 -11.68
C LYS A 25 7.40 5.55 -12.30
N ASP A 26 6.32 6.07 -11.77
CA ASP A 26 4.99 5.92 -12.35
C ASP A 26 4.92 6.73 -13.65
N GLU A 27 4.65 6.06 -14.76
CA GLU A 27 4.63 6.70 -16.10
C GLU A 27 3.50 7.73 -16.24
N LYS A 28 2.41 7.58 -15.47
CA LYS A 28 1.25 8.47 -15.53
C LYS A 28 1.40 9.73 -14.68
N THR A 29 1.97 9.58 -13.49
CA THR A 29 2.08 10.68 -12.51
C THR A 29 3.48 11.27 -12.44
N GLY A 30 4.49 10.55 -12.89
CA GLY A 30 5.90 10.91 -12.75
C GLY A 30 6.45 10.71 -11.34
N GLU A 31 5.63 10.31 -10.39
CA GLU A 31 6.02 10.07 -9.00
C GLU A 31 6.75 8.74 -8.81
N LEU A 32 7.57 8.66 -7.76
CA LEU A 32 8.18 7.39 -7.38
C LEU A 32 7.17 6.55 -6.59
N VAL A 33 7.00 5.30 -7.02
CA VAL A 33 6.12 4.32 -6.40
C VAL A 33 6.89 3.14 -5.83
N LEU A 34 6.33 2.50 -4.82
CA LEU A 34 6.87 1.31 -4.20
C LEU A 34 6.81 0.12 -5.17
N VAL A 35 7.84 -0.72 -5.15
CA VAL A 35 7.92 -1.90 -6.04
C VAL A 35 7.65 -3.19 -5.28
N ASN A 36 8.40 -3.42 -4.21
CA ASN A 36 8.32 -4.63 -3.39
C ASN A 36 9.04 -4.41 -2.05
N LYS A 37 9.09 -5.45 -1.24
CA LYS A 37 9.81 -5.48 0.04
C LYS A 37 11.23 -6.05 -0.05
N LYS A 38 11.74 -6.33 -1.26
CA LYS A 38 13.07 -6.91 -1.43
C LYS A 38 14.17 -5.90 -1.10
N SER A 39 15.25 -6.41 -0.55
CA SER A 39 16.52 -5.69 -0.43
C SER A 39 17.56 -6.33 -1.34
N TYR A 40 18.42 -5.51 -1.85
CA TYR A 40 19.50 -5.88 -2.74
C TYR A 40 20.82 -5.53 -2.06
N LYS A 41 21.67 -6.53 -1.86
CA LYS A 41 22.95 -6.35 -1.17
C LYS A 41 24.02 -5.87 -2.14
N VAL A 42 24.76 -4.84 -1.75
CA VAL A 42 25.94 -4.40 -2.47
C VAL A 42 27.09 -5.36 -2.16
N THR A 43 27.71 -5.91 -3.19
CA THR A 43 28.85 -6.83 -3.10
C THR A 43 30.14 -6.10 -2.75
N LYS A 44 31.21 -6.87 -2.48
CA LYS A 44 32.51 -6.28 -2.11
C LYS A 44 33.13 -5.43 -3.23
N ASP A 45 32.83 -5.73 -4.48
CA ASP A 45 33.26 -5.00 -5.68
C ASP A 45 32.37 -3.81 -6.02
N GLY A 46 31.39 -3.50 -5.15
CA GLY A 46 30.47 -2.37 -5.34
C GLY A 46 29.33 -2.63 -6.34
N SER A 47 29.11 -3.88 -6.74
CA SER A 47 28.01 -4.21 -7.65
C SER A 47 26.74 -4.61 -6.92
N VAL A 48 25.61 -4.46 -7.59
CA VAL A 48 24.29 -4.93 -7.12
C VAL A 48 23.54 -5.58 -8.28
N SER A 49 22.95 -6.75 -8.02
CA SER A 49 22.15 -7.48 -8.99
C SER A 49 20.66 -7.20 -8.74
N LEU A 50 19.98 -6.73 -9.77
CA LEU A 50 18.57 -6.36 -9.76
C LEU A 50 17.80 -7.23 -10.75
N THR A 51 16.58 -7.60 -10.38
CA THR A 51 15.70 -8.38 -11.24
C THR A 51 14.34 -7.73 -11.30
N PHE A 52 13.90 -7.36 -12.49
CA PHE A 52 12.60 -6.73 -12.72
C PHE A 52 11.74 -7.57 -13.66
N LYS A 53 10.45 -7.58 -13.42
CA LYS A 53 9.45 -8.23 -14.28
C LYS A 53 8.95 -7.31 -15.38
N ASP A 54 8.86 -6.03 -15.08
CA ASP A 54 8.25 -5.03 -15.96
C ASP A 54 9.31 -4.03 -16.44
N ARG A 55 9.09 -3.46 -17.61
CA ARG A 55 9.86 -2.32 -18.10
C ARG A 55 9.53 -1.07 -17.28
N GLY A 56 10.46 -0.14 -17.21
CA GLY A 56 10.26 1.14 -16.55
C GLY A 56 11.54 1.76 -16.04
N VAL A 57 11.43 2.94 -15.47
CA VAL A 57 12.53 3.64 -14.82
C VAL A 57 12.54 3.27 -13.35
N TYR A 58 13.62 2.67 -12.91
CA TYR A 58 13.82 2.27 -11.52
C TYR A 58 14.91 3.12 -10.88
N VAL A 59 14.71 3.49 -9.62
CA VAL A 59 15.64 4.29 -8.83
C VAL A 59 16.09 3.49 -7.62
N LEU A 60 17.41 3.40 -7.45
CA LEU A 60 18.00 2.81 -6.25
C LEU A 60 17.85 3.76 -5.06
N LYS A 61 17.41 3.22 -3.96
CA LYS A 61 17.21 3.92 -2.68
C LYS A 61 17.78 3.11 -1.54
N THR A 62 18.07 3.74 -0.42
CA THR A 62 18.29 3.01 0.83
C THR A 62 16.97 2.42 1.33
N GLN A 63 17.05 1.37 2.14
CA GLN A 63 15.84 0.83 2.78
C GLN A 63 15.15 1.85 3.68
N ALA A 64 15.92 2.71 4.36
CA ALA A 64 15.38 3.78 5.19
C ALA A 64 14.58 4.81 4.37
N GLU A 65 15.07 5.19 3.18
CA GLU A 65 14.37 6.10 2.27
C GLU A 65 13.06 5.50 1.76
N VAL A 66 13.06 4.21 1.36
CA VAL A 66 11.82 3.52 0.92
C VAL A 66 10.82 3.42 2.07
N LYS A 67 11.27 3.09 3.27
CA LYS A 67 10.43 3.03 4.46
C LYS A 67 9.83 4.39 4.82
N ALA A 68 10.63 5.47 4.70
CA ALA A 68 10.14 6.84 4.90
C ALA A 68 9.10 7.24 3.86
N ALA A 69 9.32 6.92 2.58
CA ALA A 69 8.36 7.14 1.51
C ALA A 69 7.05 6.37 1.76
N ALA A 70 7.12 5.10 2.15
CA ALA A 70 5.96 4.30 2.49
C ALA A 70 5.17 4.88 3.67
N LYS A 71 5.84 5.38 4.70
CA LYS A 71 5.19 6.07 5.82
C LYS A 71 4.45 7.33 5.38
N GLN A 72 5.03 8.13 4.48
CA GLN A 72 4.38 9.33 3.94
C GLN A 72 3.14 8.95 3.12
N ILE A 73 3.24 7.94 2.26
CA ILE A 73 2.09 7.40 1.51
C ILE A 73 0.99 6.96 2.49
N ALA A 74 1.34 6.17 3.51
CA ALA A 74 0.39 5.69 4.51
C ALA A 74 -0.33 6.81 5.27
N LYS A 75 0.34 7.95 5.54
CA LYS A 75 -0.28 9.12 6.18
C LYS A 75 -1.39 9.74 5.35
N THR A 76 -1.33 9.65 4.03
CA THR A 76 -2.36 10.19 3.12
C THR A 76 -3.59 9.29 3.00
N ILE A 77 -3.50 8.05 3.45
CA ILE A 77 -4.59 7.07 3.37
C ILE A 77 -5.57 7.30 4.53
N ALA A 78 -6.76 7.77 4.21
CA ALA A 78 -7.82 8.03 5.17
C ALA A 78 -9.19 7.76 4.55
N PRO A 79 -10.21 7.39 5.34
CA PRO A 79 -11.57 7.26 4.84
C PRO A 79 -12.16 8.65 4.55
N ALA A 80 -13.07 8.73 3.58
CA ALA A 80 -13.79 9.95 3.27
C ALA A 80 -14.69 10.42 4.42
N LYS A 81 -15.21 9.47 5.20
CA LYS A 81 -16.03 9.69 6.38
C LYS A 81 -15.65 8.72 7.48
N SER A 82 -15.57 9.20 8.71
CA SER A 82 -15.32 8.36 9.90
C SER A 82 -16.58 7.64 10.38
N THR A 83 -17.75 8.15 10.01
CA THR A 83 -19.06 7.59 10.36
C THR A 83 -19.96 7.51 9.13
N VAL A 84 -20.67 6.40 9.00
CA VAL A 84 -21.62 6.15 7.92
C VAL A 84 -22.94 5.69 8.52
N ASN A 85 -24.04 6.29 8.08
CA ASN A 85 -25.40 5.87 8.42
C ASN A 85 -26.01 5.17 7.20
N ILE A 86 -26.63 4.01 7.41
CA ILE A 86 -27.21 3.19 6.36
C ILE A 86 -28.52 2.55 6.86
N GLY A 87 -29.48 2.39 5.97
CA GLY A 87 -30.72 1.66 6.31
C GLY A 87 -30.53 0.13 6.34
N VAL A 88 -31.45 -0.56 7.01
CA VAL A 88 -31.52 -2.02 6.95
C VAL A 88 -31.76 -2.45 5.49
N LYS A 89 -31.04 -3.48 5.05
CA LYS A 89 -31.04 -4.00 3.65
C LYS A 89 -30.53 -3.02 2.61
N LYS A 90 -30.01 -1.87 3.02
CA LYS A 90 -29.36 -0.91 2.12
C LYS A 90 -27.84 -1.16 2.06
N THR A 91 -27.23 -0.67 0.99
CA THR A 91 -25.80 -0.83 0.73
C THR A 91 -25.14 0.51 0.46
N THR A 92 -23.86 0.60 0.79
CA THR A 92 -22.99 1.70 0.38
C THR A 92 -21.59 1.14 0.10
N VAL A 93 -20.72 1.93 -0.50
CA VAL A 93 -19.33 1.52 -0.78
C VAL A 93 -18.40 2.36 0.07
N PHE A 94 -17.40 1.71 0.68
CA PHE A 94 -16.33 2.42 1.39
C PHE A 94 -15.62 3.38 0.42
N GLN A 95 -15.42 4.61 0.86
CA GLN A 95 -14.77 5.64 0.06
C GLN A 95 -13.54 6.20 0.77
N TRP A 96 -12.51 6.47 -0.01
CA TRP A 96 -11.29 7.11 0.42
C TRP A 96 -11.42 8.63 0.34
N SER A 97 -10.78 9.36 1.26
CA SER A 97 -10.73 10.84 1.23
C SER A 97 -10.02 11.37 -0.01
N LYS A 98 -9.04 10.64 -0.49
CA LYS A 98 -8.32 10.88 -1.76
C LYS A 98 -8.17 9.58 -2.51
N LYS A 99 -8.14 9.66 -3.85
CA LYS A 99 -7.87 8.48 -4.70
C LYS A 99 -6.52 7.88 -4.34
N LEU A 100 -6.50 6.58 -4.06
CA LEU A 100 -5.25 5.85 -3.81
C LEU A 100 -4.50 5.65 -5.13
N ASN A 101 -3.18 5.84 -5.11
CA ASN A 101 -2.34 5.35 -6.18
C ASN A 101 -2.13 3.84 -5.99
N MET A 102 -2.86 3.05 -6.77
CA MET A 102 -2.85 1.59 -6.67
C MET A 102 -1.50 0.96 -7.04
N GLU A 103 -0.61 1.70 -7.70
CA GLU A 103 0.78 1.26 -7.95
C GLU A 103 1.57 1.05 -6.65
N ASN A 104 1.21 1.75 -5.57
CA ASN A 104 1.79 1.57 -4.25
C ASN A 104 1.16 0.43 -3.43
N VAL A 105 0.00 -0.07 -3.86
CA VAL A 105 -0.83 -0.96 -3.05
C VAL A 105 -0.65 -2.42 -3.47
N ALA A 106 -0.29 -3.26 -2.51
CA ALA A 106 -0.23 -4.70 -2.71
C ALA A 106 -1.59 -5.37 -2.43
N LYS A 107 -2.30 -4.91 -1.38
CA LYS A 107 -3.54 -5.55 -0.93
C LYS A 107 -4.41 -4.58 -0.13
N ILE A 108 -5.72 -4.69 -0.29
CA ILE A 108 -6.72 -4.05 0.57
C ILE A 108 -7.64 -5.12 1.12
N THR A 109 -7.86 -5.12 2.43
CA THR A 109 -8.80 -6.03 3.09
C THR A 109 -9.80 -5.27 3.93
N TYR A 110 -11.02 -5.78 3.98
CA TYR A 110 -12.14 -5.20 4.71
C TYR A 110 -12.65 -6.20 5.75
N LYS A 111 -12.94 -5.74 6.97
CA LYS A 111 -13.44 -6.57 8.06
C LYS A 111 -14.54 -5.82 8.83
N SER A 112 -15.62 -6.52 9.13
CA SER A 112 -16.67 -6.02 10.03
C SER A 112 -16.47 -6.55 11.44
N SER A 113 -16.67 -5.68 12.44
CA SER A 113 -16.65 -6.06 13.85
C SER A 113 -17.92 -6.80 14.28
N LYS A 114 -19.05 -6.57 13.60
CA LYS A 114 -20.38 -7.17 13.91
C LYS A 114 -21.08 -7.59 12.61
N LYS A 115 -20.76 -8.76 12.11
CA LYS A 115 -21.31 -9.28 10.84
C LYS A 115 -22.84 -9.48 10.86
N SER A 116 -23.45 -9.58 12.03
CA SER A 116 -24.92 -9.64 12.20
C SER A 116 -25.61 -8.30 11.99
N VAL A 117 -24.91 -7.20 12.23
CA VAL A 117 -25.40 -5.82 12.08
C VAL A 117 -25.00 -5.22 10.75
N VAL A 118 -23.73 -5.32 10.39
CA VAL A 118 -23.15 -4.79 9.17
C VAL A 118 -22.18 -5.80 8.56
N SER A 119 -22.29 -6.04 7.28
CA SER A 119 -21.32 -6.84 6.52
C SER A 119 -20.57 -5.97 5.53
N VAL A 120 -19.37 -6.41 5.16
CA VAL A 120 -18.56 -5.78 4.13
C VAL A 120 -17.95 -6.88 3.26
N ASN A 121 -17.95 -6.70 1.94
CA ASN A 121 -17.32 -7.63 1.01
C ASN A 121 -15.88 -7.21 0.65
N LYS A 122 -15.20 -8.02 -0.14
CA LYS A 122 -13.83 -7.79 -0.60
C LYS A 122 -13.63 -6.51 -1.42
N ASN A 123 -14.71 -5.95 -1.97
CA ASN A 123 -14.69 -4.73 -2.78
C ASN A 123 -15.08 -3.49 -1.96
N GLY A 124 -15.24 -3.62 -0.65
CA GLY A 124 -15.63 -2.51 0.21
C GLY A 124 -17.12 -2.17 0.19
N LYS A 125 -17.97 -3.03 -0.39
CA LYS A 125 -19.43 -2.87 -0.34
C LYS A 125 -19.96 -3.24 1.04
N ILE A 126 -20.53 -2.26 1.72
CA ILE A 126 -21.06 -2.35 3.09
C ILE A 126 -22.58 -2.55 2.99
N THR A 127 -23.10 -3.49 3.73
CA THR A 127 -24.54 -3.81 3.79
C THR A 127 -25.04 -3.75 5.22
N GLY A 128 -26.08 -2.95 5.48
CA GLY A 128 -26.81 -2.96 6.76
C GLY A 128 -27.73 -4.17 6.84
N LYS A 129 -27.54 -5.01 7.84
CA LYS A 129 -28.33 -6.22 8.03
C LYS A 129 -29.42 -6.08 9.10
N LYS A 130 -29.08 -5.47 10.21
CA LYS A 130 -29.97 -5.28 11.37
C LYS A 130 -29.66 -3.93 12.02
N LYS A 131 -30.67 -3.29 12.60
CA LYS A 131 -30.48 -2.05 13.38
C LYS A 131 -29.40 -2.23 14.43
N GLY A 132 -28.53 -1.24 14.56
CA GLY A 132 -27.42 -1.25 15.50
C GLY A 132 -26.18 -0.58 14.94
N THR A 133 -25.08 -0.69 15.66
CA THR A 133 -23.79 -0.09 15.30
C THR A 133 -22.71 -1.15 15.22
N GLY A 134 -21.91 -1.08 14.17
CA GLY A 134 -20.70 -1.86 13.97
C GLY A 134 -19.56 -1.00 13.43
N LYS A 135 -18.37 -1.58 13.37
CA LYS A 135 -17.19 -0.94 12.79
C LYS A 135 -16.75 -1.71 11.55
N VAL A 136 -16.34 -1.00 10.52
CA VAL A 136 -15.66 -1.57 9.37
C VAL A 136 -14.20 -1.13 9.40
N THR A 137 -13.31 -2.10 9.50
CA THR A 137 -11.86 -1.89 9.50
C THR A 137 -11.31 -2.25 8.14
N VAL A 138 -10.54 -1.33 7.56
CA VAL A 138 -9.88 -1.51 6.28
C VAL A 138 -8.37 -1.51 6.48
N THR A 139 -7.71 -2.56 6.03
CA THR A 139 -6.25 -2.66 6.06
C THR A 139 -5.70 -2.53 4.65
N VAL A 140 -4.90 -1.51 4.43
CA VAL A 140 -4.14 -1.31 3.18
C VAL A 140 -2.71 -1.78 3.43
N THR A 141 -2.27 -2.76 2.67
CA THR A 141 -0.87 -3.21 2.66
C THR A 141 -0.18 -2.63 1.44
N LEU A 142 0.85 -1.85 1.66
CA LEU A 142 1.68 -1.27 0.60
C LEU A 142 2.68 -2.32 0.07
N LYS A 143 3.23 -2.09 -1.11
CA LYS A 143 4.13 -3.04 -1.78
C LYS A 143 5.42 -3.34 -1.00
N ASP A 144 5.89 -2.42 -0.15
CA ASP A 144 7.03 -2.63 0.75
C ASP A 144 6.66 -3.42 2.03
N GLY A 145 5.38 -3.76 2.22
CA GLY A 145 4.85 -4.44 3.41
C GLY A 145 4.31 -3.52 4.49
N THR A 146 4.45 -2.20 4.37
CA THR A 146 3.86 -1.22 5.30
C THR A 146 2.34 -1.36 5.30
N LYS A 147 1.73 -1.39 6.49
CA LYS A 147 0.28 -1.48 6.66
C LYS A 147 -0.29 -0.18 7.19
N LYS A 148 -1.41 0.23 6.61
CA LYS A 148 -2.26 1.29 7.14
C LYS A 148 -3.63 0.73 7.46
N ILE A 149 -4.07 0.93 8.70
CA ILE A 149 -5.38 0.50 9.19
C ILE A 149 -6.24 1.75 9.38
N VAL A 150 -7.42 1.73 8.79
CA VAL A 150 -8.45 2.76 9.00
C VAL A 150 -9.75 2.09 9.44
N THR A 151 -10.50 2.75 10.29
CA THR A 151 -11.77 2.23 10.82
C THR A 151 -12.84 3.28 10.68
N ILE A 152 -14.01 2.86 10.21
CA ILE A 152 -15.22 3.69 10.19
C ILE A 152 -16.28 3.08 11.09
N LYS A 153 -17.08 3.94 11.72
CA LYS A 153 -18.29 3.55 12.48
C LYS A 153 -19.45 3.48 11.49
N VAL A 154 -20.19 2.38 11.50
CA VAL A 154 -21.41 2.21 10.68
C VAL A 154 -22.60 2.04 11.58
N THR A 155 -23.57 2.93 11.45
CA THR A 155 -24.86 2.87 12.14
C THR A 155 -25.93 2.46 11.16
N VAL A 156 -26.62 1.36 11.48
CA VAL A 156 -27.76 0.83 10.71
C VAL A 156 -29.04 1.24 11.41
N LYS A 157 -29.89 2.00 10.71
CA LYS A 157 -31.17 2.54 11.20
C LYS A 157 -32.35 1.78 10.64
#